data_667f88dbe9c5e458b14d1c8d866137ed
#
_entry.id   667f88dbe9c5e458b14d1c8d866137ed
#
_cell.length_a   1.000
_cell.length_b   1.000
_cell.length_c   1.000
_cell.angle_alpha   90.00
_cell.angle_beta   90.00
_cell.angle_gamma   90.00
#
_symmetry.space_group_name_H-M   'P 1'
#
loop_
_entity.id
_entity.type
_entity.pdbx_description
1 polymer ?
#
loop_
_entity_poly.entity_id
_entity_poly.type
_entity_poly.pdbx_seq_one_letter_code
_entity_poly.pdbx_strand_id
1 'polypeptide(L)'
;MVFGYTPLDPLVVLIGTAMAAWFLSKNPVRLMAYLPTALSLYFFIPTVTLLTLWQTVPMLLTGRALLLGKMKAPSVVKPIVAVIGMAFAISATFAVLAGDDSTRAVIRVVYYLGIFALFSFCYEMGRKPEGLQLLLKGLVVMGIIFALYGVYQILATPLGLPVRGIVRGTRGADIAYEYGFVRVNSLANEPKRLGYVLFCAALACFALAKLESERARRLRTAGWFILLISVFTFAGSYFATIALFGLAALLLYPSKATRYVFGLLVLFGFIITVFPDTGILEAVQYGYERRAAEVEIGLDGAFVYRQEFYAWDYLANHIGTNVTGVGLGQYFITLNREYGVGVGYNEVGGLQPLNSNFLELLFDFGGGVAVLFYLMMIVLIWKLRQAGERFLCLALLFVTIQSLTILTLHWMVLFAGVGTARLFMKRAAAPPIT
;
A
#
# COMPACT_ATOMS: atom_id res chain seq x y z
N MET A 1 21.02 17.08 -4.73
CA MET A 1 20.11 17.96 -5.48
C MET A 1 18.76 17.91 -4.81
N VAL A 2 18.38 18.95 -4.09
CA VAL A 2 17.00 19.20 -3.72
C VAL A 2 16.28 19.36 -5.05
N PHE A 3 15.30 18.51 -5.33
CA PHE A 3 14.45 18.69 -6.51
C PHE A 3 13.81 20.08 -6.37
N GLY A 4 14.32 21.06 -7.13
CA GLY A 4 13.74 22.38 -7.18
C GLY A 4 12.35 22.26 -7.81
N TYR A 5 11.33 22.25 -6.96
CA TYR A 5 9.98 22.45 -7.41
C TYR A 5 9.93 23.84 -8.03
N THR A 6 9.56 23.92 -9.29
CA THR A 6 9.27 25.21 -9.89
C THR A 6 7.95 25.73 -9.30
N PRO A 7 7.75 27.05 -9.17
CA PRO A 7 6.47 27.61 -8.70
C PRO A 7 5.27 27.21 -9.56
N LEU A 8 5.52 26.72 -10.79
CA LEU A 8 4.50 26.24 -11.72
C LEU A 8 4.01 24.82 -11.39
N ASP A 9 4.81 23.99 -10.70
CA ASP A 9 4.44 22.60 -10.43
C ASP A 9 3.16 22.48 -9.59
N PRO A 10 2.95 23.28 -8.52
CA PRO A 10 1.69 23.31 -7.80
C PRO A 10 0.49 23.70 -8.68
N LEU A 11 0.67 24.64 -9.58
CA LEU A 11 -0.38 25.11 -10.48
C LEU A 11 -0.77 24.02 -11.48
N VAL A 12 0.21 23.34 -12.07
CA VAL A 12 0.00 22.22 -13.01
C VAL A 12 -0.75 21.08 -12.32
N VAL A 13 -0.35 20.74 -11.10
CA VAL A 13 -1.04 19.71 -10.30
C VAL A 13 -2.47 20.13 -9.96
N LEU A 14 -2.67 21.39 -9.56
CA LEU A 14 -4.00 21.91 -9.24
C LEU A 14 -4.92 21.88 -10.46
N ILE A 15 -4.45 22.41 -11.60
CA ILE A 15 -5.20 22.41 -12.85
C ILE A 15 -5.46 20.98 -13.33
N GLY A 16 -4.46 20.11 -13.34
CA GLY A 16 -4.59 18.70 -13.72
C GLY A 16 -5.60 17.97 -12.84
N THR A 17 -5.56 18.22 -11.52
CA THR A 17 -6.53 17.67 -10.57
C THR A 17 -7.94 18.19 -10.80
N ALA A 18 -8.09 19.49 -11.03
CA ALA A 18 -9.38 20.10 -11.32
C ALA A 18 -9.97 19.58 -12.64
N MET A 19 -9.15 19.46 -13.68
CA MET A 19 -9.56 18.89 -14.97
C MET A 19 -9.95 17.41 -14.83
N ALA A 20 -9.16 16.62 -14.13
CA ALA A 20 -9.47 15.21 -13.84
C ALA A 20 -10.76 15.09 -13.05
N ALA A 21 -10.94 15.88 -11.98
CA ALA A 21 -12.15 15.90 -11.18
C ALA A 21 -13.38 16.32 -12.01
N TRP A 22 -13.25 17.34 -12.89
CA TRP A 22 -14.32 17.77 -13.78
C TRP A 22 -14.69 16.70 -14.81
N PHE A 23 -13.69 16.12 -15.48
CA PHE A 23 -13.91 15.05 -16.46
C PHE A 23 -14.54 13.81 -15.81
N LEU A 24 -14.03 13.39 -14.67
CA LEU A 24 -14.49 12.22 -13.91
C LEU A 24 -15.83 12.45 -13.21
N SER A 25 -16.21 13.71 -12.97
CA SER A 25 -17.51 14.04 -12.38
C SER A 25 -18.70 13.64 -13.27
N LYS A 26 -18.49 13.56 -14.59
CA LYS A 26 -19.50 13.09 -15.55
C LYS A 26 -19.72 11.57 -15.46
N ASN A 27 -18.65 10.80 -15.22
CA ASN A 27 -18.73 9.36 -15.02
C ASN A 27 -17.73 8.90 -13.96
N PRO A 28 -18.05 9.08 -12.68
CA PRO A 28 -17.11 8.78 -11.58
C PRO A 28 -16.67 7.31 -11.50
N VAL A 29 -17.45 6.38 -12.07
CA VAL A 29 -17.08 4.95 -12.09
C VAL A 29 -15.78 4.71 -12.86
N ARG A 30 -15.53 5.50 -13.92
CA ARG A 30 -14.30 5.39 -14.71
C ARG A 30 -13.04 5.64 -13.89
N LEU A 31 -13.14 6.41 -12.79
CA LEU A 31 -12.00 6.62 -11.89
C LEU A 31 -11.47 5.30 -11.32
N MET A 32 -12.31 4.28 -11.17
CA MET A 32 -11.89 2.96 -10.70
C MET A 32 -10.81 2.33 -11.59
N ALA A 33 -10.76 2.67 -12.89
CA ALA A 33 -9.71 2.21 -13.79
C ALA A 33 -8.38 2.96 -13.61
N TYR A 34 -8.42 4.22 -13.18
CA TYR A 34 -7.22 5.05 -13.02
C TYR A 34 -6.68 5.06 -11.59
N LEU A 35 -7.52 4.72 -10.62
CA LEU A 35 -7.19 4.78 -9.20
C LEU A 35 -5.95 3.95 -8.84
N PRO A 36 -5.75 2.70 -9.33
CA PRO A 36 -4.54 1.94 -9.06
C PRO A 36 -3.26 2.68 -9.49
N THR A 37 -3.29 3.29 -10.68
CA THR A 37 -2.15 4.08 -11.20
C THR A 37 -1.91 5.31 -10.32
N ALA A 38 -2.95 6.05 -9.95
CA ALA A 38 -2.84 7.21 -9.08
C ALA A 38 -2.28 6.86 -7.70
N LEU A 39 -2.70 5.72 -7.13
CA LEU A 39 -2.18 5.22 -5.86
C LEU A 39 -0.71 4.77 -5.95
N SER A 40 -0.27 4.27 -7.11
CA SER A 40 1.10 3.81 -7.33
C SER A 40 2.06 4.93 -7.66
N LEU A 41 1.60 5.95 -8.38
CA LEU A 41 2.39 7.07 -8.88
C LEU A 41 2.35 8.31 -7.98
N TYR A 42 1.80 8.23 -6.79
CA TYR A 42 1.62 9.41 -5.95
C TYR A 42 2.93 10.14 -5.59
N PHE A 43 4.08 9.48 -5.73
CA PHE A 43 5.40 10.09 -5.53
C PHE A 43 5.92 10.87 -6.73
N PHE A 44 5.35 10.68 -7.92
CA PHE A 44 5.75 11.37 -9.14
C PHE A 44 5.15 12.74 -9.27
N ILE A 45 3.99 12.92 -8.69
CA ILE A 45 3.28 14.17 -8.80
C ILE A 45 3.73 14.98 -7.59
N PRO A 46 4.40 16.12 -7.82
CA PRO A 46 4.79 17.01 -6.74
C PRO A 46 3.55 17.28 -5.90
N THR A 47 3.66 16.95 -4.63
CA THR A 47 2.59 17.23 -3.69
C THR A 47 2.52 18.74 -3.52
N VAL A 48 1.39 19.34 -3.81
CA VAL A 48 1.10 20.67 -3.29
C VAL A 48 0.99 20.50 -1.80
N THR A 49 2.13 20.61 -1.17
CA THR A 49 2.39 20.64 0.26
C THR A 49 1.75 19.58 1.15
N LEU A 50 0.52 19.13 0.92
CA LEU A 50 -0.21 18.26 1.85
C LEU A 50 -1.08 17.19 1.19
N LEU A 51 -1.47 17.34 -0.08
CA LEU A 51 -2.44 16.48 -0.73
C LEU A 51 -1.87 15.83 -1.99
N THR A 52 -2.06 14.52 -2.09
CA THR A 52 -1.75 13.75 -3.28
C THR A 52 -2.99 13.60 -4.17
N LEU A 53 -2.82 13.30 -5.47
CA LEU A 53 -3.96 13.10 -6.38
C LEU A 53 -4.96 12.04 -5.89
N TRP A 54 -4.46 10.97 -5.26
CA TRP A 54 -5.34 9.92 -4.75
C TRP A 54 -6.18 10.36 -3.54
N GLN A 55 -5.74 11.39 -2.82
CA GLN A 55 -6.51 12.00 -1.74
C GLN A 55 -7.50 13.03 -2.27
N THR A 56 -7.01 13.93 -3.11
CA THR A 56 -7.77 15.09 -3.59
C THR A 56 -8.98 14.69 -4.41
N VAL A 57 -8.81 13.79 -5.39
CA VAL A 57 -9.92 13.42 -6.29
C VAL A 57 -11.03 12.67 -5.54
N PRO A 58 -10.76 11.61 -4.73
CA PRO A 58 -11.80 11.00 -3.91
C PRO A 58 -12.43 11.95 -2.91
N MET A 59 -11.66 12.86 -2.28
CA MET A 59 -12.21 13.86 -1.37
C MET A 59 -13.21 14.81 -2.05
N LEU A 60 -12.86 15.33 -3.21
CA LEU A 60 -13.73 16.21 -3.99
C LEU A 60 -15.02 15.49 -4.43
N LEU A 61 -14.90 14.26 -4.92
CA LEU A 61 -16.05 13.48 -5.37
C LEU A 61 -16.94 13.06 -4.20
N THR A 62 -16.36 12.67 -3.08
CA THR A 62 -17.08 12.31 -1.86
C THR A 62 -17.76 13.54 -1.26
N GLY A 63 -17.06 14.67 -1.15
CA GLY A 63 -17.60 15.94 -0.67
C GLY A 63 -18.79 16.40 -1.52
N ARG A 64 -18.65 16.34 -2.85
CA ARG A 64 -19.76 16.62 -3.76
C ARG A 64 -20.95 15.69 -3.56
N ALA A 65 -20.71 14.38 -3.38
CA ALA A 65 -21.78 13.41 -3.17
C ALA A 65 -22.51 13.63 -1.84
N LEU A 66 -21.78 14.03 -0.79
CA LEU A 66 -22.35 14.41 0.51
C LEU A 66 -23.21 15.66 0.39
N LEU A 67 -22.70 16.73 -0.25
CA LEU A 67 -23.42 17.99 -0.46
C LEU A 67 -24.71 17.80 -1.26
N LEU A 68 -24.71 16.85 -2.21
CA LEU A 68 -25.90 16.53 -3.01
C LEU A 68 -26.84 15.51 -2.32
N GLY A 69 -26.58 15.10 -1.08
CA GLY A 69 -27.37 14.11 -0.35
C GLY A 69 -27.41 12.72 -0.99
N LYS A 70 -26.46 12.43 -1.90
CA LYS A 70 -26.43 11.17 -2.68
C LYS A 70 -25.74 10.02 -1.97
N MET A 71 -25.04 10.29 -0.86
CA MET A 71 -24.37 9.25 -0.07
C MET A 71 -25.28 8.77 1.06
N LYS A 72 -25.65 7.50 1.00
CA LYS A 72 -26.35 6.81 2.09
C LYS A 72 -25.41 5.77 2.68
N ALA A 73 -24.84 6.04 3.86
CA ALA A 73 -24.05 5.04 4.58
C ALA A 73 -24.98 3.90 5.05
N PRO A 74 -24.62 2.62 4.84
CA PRO A 74 -25.35 1.49 5.39
C PRO A 74 -25.47 1.61 6.92
N SER A 75 -26.60 1.18 7.49
CA SER A 75 -26.85 1.26 8.94
C SER A 75 -25.76 0.58 9.79
N VAL A 76 -25.20 -0.52 9.27
CA VAL A 76 -24.11 -1.28 9.93
C VAL A 76 -22.78 -0.52 9.94
N VAL A 77 -22.55 0.34 8.95
CA VAL A 77 -21.28 1.12 8.85
C VAL A 77 -21.33 2.34 9.77
N LYS A 78 -22.52 2.88 10.06
CA LYS A 78 -22.68 4.07 10.90
C LYS A 78 -22.02 3.96 12.29
N PRO A 79 -22.25 2.90 13.11
CA PRO A 79 -21.60 2.78 14.41
C PRO A 79 -20.09 2.63 14.30
N ILE A 80 -19.59 1.93 13.29
CA ILE A 80 -18.15 1.78 13.05
C ILE A 80 -17.52 3.13 12.72
N VAL A 81 -18.14 3.89 11.81
CA VAL A 81 -17.69 5.25 11.46
C VAL A 81 -17.77 6.17 12.68
N ALA A 82 -18.79 6.04 13.53
CA ALA A 82 -18.89 6.83 14.75
C ALA A 82 -17.76 6.52 15.74
N VAL A 83 -17.44 5.23 15.97
CA VAL A 83 -16.33 4.82 16.86
C VAL A 83 -14.99 5.31 16.33
N ILE A 84 -14.73 5.11 15.03
CA ILE A 84 -13.49 5.59 14.39
C ILE A 84 -13.45 7.14 14.42
N GLY A 85 -14.58 7.79 14.18
CA GLY A 85 -14.67 9.26 14.26
C GLY A 85 -14.41 9.80 15.67
N MET A 86 -14.89 9.14 16.71
CA MET A 86 -14.57 9.48 18.10
C MET A 86 -13.09 9.27 18.41
N ALA A 87 -12.51 8.13 18.03
CA ALA A 87 -11.10 7.87 18.22
C ALA A 87 -10.23 8.91 17.50
N PHE A 88 -10.64 9.29 16.30
CA PHE A 88 -10.00 10.35 15.53
C PHE A 88 -10.09 11.71 16.23
N ALA A 89 -11.26 12.10 16.72
CA ALA A 89 -11.46 13.36 17.44
C ALA A 89 -10.64 13.41 18.74
N ILE A 90 -10.60 12.31 19.49
CA ILE A 90 -9.80 12.17 20.71
C ILE A 90 -8.31 12.33 20.37
N SER A 91 -7.82 11.58 19.39
CA SER A 91 -6.40 11.62 18.99
C SER A 91 -5.99 12.97 18.42
N ALA A 92 -6.87 13.65 17.66
CA ALA A 92 -6.64 15.00 17.17
C ALA A 92 -6.56 16.01 18.32
N THR A 93 -7.44 15.86 19.32
CA THR A 93 -7.45 16.71 20.52
C THR A 93 -6.16 16.54 21.30
N PHE A 94 -5.70 15.31 21.54
CA PHE A 94 -4.42 15.05 22.17
C PHE A 94 -3.25 15.66 21.40
N ALA A 95 -3.22 15.53 20.08
CA ALA A 95 -2.16 16.11 19.26
C ALA A 95 -2.11 17.65 19.33
N VAL A 96 -3.27 18.31 19.46
CA VAL A 96 -3.35 19.75 19.61
C VAL A 96 -2.97 20.19 21.03
N LEU A 97 -3.41 19.45 22.04
CA LEU A 97 -3.11 19.78 23.45
C LEU A 97 -1.65 19.50 23.82
N ALA A 98 -1.04 18.49 23.22
CA ALA A 98 0.38 18.20 23.41
C ALA A 98 1.30 19.33 22.89
N GLY A 99 0.81 20.18 21.99
CA GLY A 99 1.40 21.46 21.62
C GLY A 99 2.70 21.40 20.80
N ASP A 100 3.21 20.21 20.51
CA ASP A 100 4.58 20.06 20.03
C ASP A 100 4.75 20.27 18.51
N ASP A 101 3.80 19.88 17.66
CA ASP A 101 3.79 20.18 16.23
C ASP A 101 2.38 20.10 15.61
N SER A 102 1.66 21.20 15.67
CA SER A 102 0.32 21.33 15.10
C SER A 102 0.29 21.09 13.59
N THR A 103 1.35 21.40 12.86
CA THR A 103 1.43 21.21 11.40
C THR A 103 1.35 19.72 11.06
N ARG A 104 2.02 18.87 11.80
CA ARG A 104 1.97 17.40 11.58
C ARG A 104 0.63 16.82 11.91
N ALA A 105 0.01 17.29 13.02
CA ALA A 105 -1.33 16.88 13.36
C ALA A 105 -2.31 17.21 12.21
N VAL A 106 -2.24 18.42 11.64
CA VAL A 106 -3.06 18.83 10.50
C VAL A 106 -2.79 17.95 9.26
N ILE A 107 -1.53 17.69 8.92
CA ILE A 107 -1.16 16.81 7.82
C ILE A 107 -1.76 15.41 8.01
N ARG A 108 -1.71 14.88 9.22
CA ARG A 108 -2.24 13.56 9.55
C ARG A 108 -3.77 13.53 9.51
N VAL A 109 -4.43 14.60 9.98
CA VAL A 109 -5.88 14.78 9.84
C VAL A 109 -6.29 14.72 8.36
N VAL A 110 -5.64 15.50 7.52
CA VAL A 110 -5.90 15.53 6.07
C VAL A 110 -5.65 14.15 5.45
N TYR A 111 -4.60 13.46 5.85
CA TYR A 111 -4.31 12.10 5.39
C TYR A 111 -5.46 11.14 5.69
N TYR A 112 -5.94 11.09 6.95
CA TYR A 112 -7.03 10.20 7.32
C TYR A 112 -8.38 10.60 6.71
N LEU A 113 -8.66 11.89 6.54
CA LEU A 113 -9.82 12.35 5.78
C LEU A 113 -9.76 11.85 4.33
N GLY A 114 -8.56 11.86 3.71
CA GLY A 114 -8.33 11.26 2.40
C GLY A 114 -8.60 9.75 2.38
N ILE A 115 -8.19 9.02 3.41
CA ILE A 115 -8.46 7.58 3.59
C ILE A 115 -9.97 7.32 3.68
N PHE A 116 -10.72 8.10 4.49
CA PHE A 116 -12.17 7.98 4.58
C PHE A 116 -12.88 8.28 3.26
N ALA A 117 -12.43 9.32 2.57
CA ALA A 117 -12.96 9.69 1.26
C ALA A 117 -12.70 8.59 0.22
N LEU A 118 -11.52 8.00 0.24
CA LEU A 118 -11.16 6.88 -0.63
C LEU A 118 -12.04 5.66 -0.37
N PHE A 119 -12.23 5.28 0.92
CA PHE A 119 -13.13 4.19 1.29
C PHE A 119 -14.55 4.42 0.79
N SER A 120 -15.09 5.60 1.07
CA SER A 120 -16.45 5.96 0.71
C SER A 120 -16.65 5.96 -0.81
N PHE A 121 -15.69 6.50 -1.54
CA PHE A 121 -15.68 6.48 -3.00
C PHE A 121 -15.64 5.04 -3.54
N CYS A 122 -14.72 4.22 -3.05
CA CYS A 122 -14.57 2.83 -3.49
C CYS A 122 -15.80 1.98 -3.14
N TYR A 123 -16.43 2.25 -1.99
CA TYR A 123 -17.69 1.61 -1.60
C TYR A 123 -18.83 1.96 -2.58
N GLU A 124 -19.05 3.25 -2.85
CA GLU A 124 -20.11 3.69 -3.77
C GLU A 124 -19.88 3.21 -5.21
N MET A 125 -18.64 3.26 -5.70
CA MET A 125 -18.31 2.80 -7.05
C MET A 125 -18.32 1.27 -7.14
N GLY A 126 -17.94 0.58 -6.07
CA GLY A 126 -17.96 -0.90 -5.99
C GLY A 126 -19.37 -1.49 -6.03
N ARG A 127 -20.40 -0.70 -5.66
CA ARG A 127 -21.81 -1.08 -5.81
C ARG A 127 -22.29 -1.11 -7.26
N LYS A 128 -21.60 -0.41 -8.15
CA LYS A 128 -21.97 -0.40 -9.56
C LYS A 128 -21.42 -1.67 -10.25
N PRO A 129 -22.21 -2.29 -11.16
CA PRO A 129 -21.79 -3.52 -11.83
C PRO A 129 -20.43 -3.43 -12.51
N GLU A 130 -20.13 -2.27 -13.10
CA GLU A 130 -18.89 -2.01 -13.84
C GLU A 130 -17.68 -1.70 -12.92
N GLY A 131 -17.92 -1.32 -11.66
CA GLY A 131 -16.88 -0.77 -10.78
C GLY A 131 -15.73 -1.74 -10.54
N LEU A 132 -16.03 -3.00 -10.21
CA LEU A 132 -15.00 -4.03 -10.04
C LEU A 132 -14.26 -4.35 -11.34
N GLN A 133 -14.99 -4.44 -12.46
CA GLN A 133 -14.37 -4.74 -13.75
C GLN A 133 -13.41 -3.64 -14.19
N LEU A 134 -13.78 -2.37 -14.00
CA LEU A 134 -12.91 -1.23 -14.27
C LEU A 134 -11.68 -1.21 -13.36
N LEU A 135 -11.83 -1.52 -12.08
CA LEU A 135 -10.70 -1.69 -11.16
C LEU A 135 -9.73 -2.78 -11.64
N LEU A 136 -10.25 -3.95 -12.02
CA LEU A 136 -9.42 -5.04 -12.54
C LEU A 136 -8.67 -4.62 -13.81
N LYS A 137 -9.36 -3.98 -14.76
CA LYS A 137 -8.74 -3.48 -16.00
C LYS A 137 -7.64 -2.44 -15.69
N GLY A 138 -7.91 -1.54 -14.77
CA GLY A 138 -6.92 -0.54 -14.33
C GLY A 138 -5.66 -1.17 -13.73
N LEU A 139 -5.84 -2.16 -12.85
CA LEU A 139 -4.72 -2.92 -12.27
C LEU A 139 -3.90 -3.66 -13.33
N VAL A 140 -4.57 -4.30 -14.31
CA VAL A 140 -3.90 -5.01 -15.39
C VAL A 140 -3.07 -4.05 -16.25
N VAL A 141 -3.65 -2.94 -16.69
CA VAL A 141 -2.96 -1.94 -17.53
C VAL A 141 -1.76 -1.35 -16.79
N MET A 142 -1.96 -0.94 -15.55
CA MET A 142 -0.88 -0.43 -14.69
C MET A 142 0.23 -1.48 -14.53
N GLY A 143 -0.14 -2.74 -14.21
CA GLY A 143 0.83 -3.81 -14.01
C GLY A 143 1.66 -4.11 -15.26
N ILE A 144 1.05 -4.10 -16.44
CA ILE A 144 1.75 -4.28 -17.71
C ILE A 144 2.74 -3.12 -17.95
N ILE A 145 2.32 -1.87 -17.76
CA ILE A 145 3.20 -0.70 -17.95
C ILE A 145 4.39 -0.78 -16.99
N PHE A 146 4.13 -1.08 -15.71
CA PHE A 146 5.19 -1.19 -14.71
C PHE A 146 6.13 -2.36 -14.99
N ALA A 147 5.60 -3.51 -15.42
CA ALA A 147 6.42 -4.67 -15.77
C ALA A 147 7.28 -4.40 -17.02
N LEU A 148 6.74 -3.77 -18.06
CA LEU A 148 7.50 -3.41 -19.27
C LEU A 148 8.62 -2.42 -18.97
N TYR A 149 8.35 -1.40 -18.14
CA TYR A 149 9.40 -0.49 -17.71
C TYR A 149 10.44 -1.18 -16.82
N GLY A 150 10.03 -2.18 -16.01
CA GLY A 150 10.93 -3.04 -15.26
C GLY A 150 11.88 -3.84 -16.18
N VAL A 151 11.34 -4.42 -17.27
CA VAL A 151 12.18 -5.07 -18.31
C VAL A 151 13.16 -4.07 -18.93
N TYR A 152 12.70 -2.87 -19.26
CA TYR A 152 13.59 -1.83 -19.76
C TYR A 152 14.74 -1.55 -18.78
N GLN A 153 14.48 -1.45 -17.48
CA GLN A 153 15.52 -1.25 -16.46
C GLN A 153 16.54 -2.40 -16.45
N ILE A 154 16.06 -3.66 -16.53
CA ILE A 154 16.94 -4.84 -16.56
C ILE A 154 17.88 -4.79 -17.76
N LEU A 155 17.38 -4.44 -18.94
CA LEU A 155 18.14 -4.41 -20.17
C LEU A 155 19.02 -3.16 -20.33
N ALA A 156 18.50 -2.02 -19.93
CA ALA A 156 19.15 -0.71 -20.12
C ALA A 156 20.33 -0.50 -19.18
N THR A 157 20.22 -1.00 -17.93
CA THR A 157 21.25 -0.78 -16.91
C THR A 157 22.61 -1.37 -17.28
N PRO A 158 22.75 -2.64 -17.70
CA PRO A 158 24.03 -3.20 -18.14
C PRO A 158 24.60 -2.54 -19.41
N LEU A 159 23.72 -1.95 -20.24
CA LEU A 159 24.10 -1.28 -21.47
C LEU A 159 24.46 0.21 -21.27
N GLY A 160 24.44 0.71 -20.03
CA GLY A 160 24.69 2.12 -19.73
C GLY A 160 23.65 3.08 -20.29
N LEU A 161 22.46 2.59 -20.68
CA LEU A 161 21.38 3.43 -21.19
C LEU A 161 20.75 4.23 -20.05
N PRO A 162 20.18 5.41 -20.33
CA PRO A 162 19.59 6.26 -19.30
C PRO A 162 18.39 5.59 -18.65
N VAL A 163 18.58 5.10 -17.46
CA VAL A 163 17.50 4.59 -16.62
C VAL A 163 17.12 5.67 -15.63
N ARG A 164 15.95 6.25 -15.80
CA ARG A 164 15.38 7.08 -14.74
C ARG A 164 14.88 6.19 -13.61
N GLY A 165 15.73 6.02 -12.61
CA GLY A 165 15.24 5.65 -11.29
C GLY A 165 14.46 6.85 -10.76
N ILE A 166 13.20 6.65 -10.42
CA ILE A 166 12.43 7.68 -9.74
C ILE A 166 12.74 7.54 -8.27
N VAL A 167 13.77 8.23 -7.90
CA VAL A 167 14.35 8.09 -6.59
C VAL A 167 14.18 9.38 -5.83
N ARG A 168 13.62 9.27 -4.64
CA ARG A 168 13.84 10.24 -3.59
C ARG A 168 15.25 10.00 -3.04
N GLY A 169 16.17 10.93 -3.34
CA GLY A 169 17.52 10.91 -2.80
C GLY A 169 18.50 10.00 -3.53
N THR A 170 19.76 10.19 -3.24
CA THR A 170 20.94 9.58 -3.86
C THR A 170 21.05 8.06 -3.78
N ARG A 171 20.29 7.42 -2.89
CA ARG A 171 20.34 5.96 -2.68
C ARG A 171 19.77 5.10 -3.81
N GLY A 172 19.06 5.66 -4.74
CA GLY A 172 18.35 4.83 -5.71
C GLY A 172 19.13 4.41 -6.93
N ALA A 173 20.10 5.22 -7.36
CA ALA A 173 20.98 4.84 -8.45
C ALA A 173 22.00 3.78 -8.00
N ASP A 174 22.49 3.90 -6.75
CA ASP A 174 23.54 3.01 -6.21
C ASP A 174 23.01 1.61 -5.87
N ILE A 175 21.74 1.48 -5.50
CA ILE A 175 21.13 0.19 -5.16
C ILE A 175 21.01 -0.74 -6.37
N ALA A 176 20.96 -0.22 -7.59
CA ALA A 176 20.84 -1.03 -8.80
C ALA A 176 22.09 -1.93 -9.05
N TYR A 177 23.22 -1.60 -8.46
CA TYR A 177 24.49 -2.31 -8.65
C TYR A 177 25.09 -2.95 -7.39
N GLU A 178 24.40 -2.84 -6.26
CA GLU A 178 25.00 -3.24 -4.95
C GLU A 178 25.42 -4.71 -4.88
N TYR A 179 24.95 -5.56 -5.84
CA TYR A 179 25.21 -7.01 -5.85
C TYR A 179 25.35 -7.61 -7.27
N GLY A 180 25.75 -6.83 -8.25
CA GLY A 180 25.79 -7.33 -9.63
C GLY A 180 24.40 -7.50 -10.28
N PHE A 181 23.32 -7.17 -9.58
CA PHE A 181 21.95 -7.26 -10.09
C PHE A 181 21.32 -5.90 -10.29
N VAL A 182 20.46 -5.86 -11.29
CA VAL A 182 19.51 -4.75 -11.44
C VAL A 182 18.33 -4.98 -10.51
N ARG A 183 18.31 -4.30 -9.37
CA ARG A 183 17.11 -4.23 -8.54
C ARG A 183 16.07 -3.36 -9.20
N VAL A 184 15.02 -3.97 -9.70
CA VAL A 184 13.96 -3.27 -10.42
C VAL A 184 13.05 -2.53 -9.44
N ASN A 185 12.90 -1.22 -9.61
CA ASN A 185 11.89 -0.41 -8.95
C ASN A 185 10.82 0.12 -9.93
N SER A 186 11.10 0.03 -11.23
CA SER A 186 10.22 0.50 -12.30
C SER A 186 9.74 1.92 -12.05
N LEU A 187 8.44 2.15 -12.16
CA LEU A 187 7.79 3.43 -11.87
C LEU A 187 7.39 3.58 -10.40
N ALA A 188 7.70 2.63 -9.53
CA ALA A 188 7.56 2.79 -8.08
C ALA A 188 8.81 3.45 -7.49
N ASN A 189 8.66 4.15 -6.39
CA ASN A 189 9.79 4.82 -5.72
C ASN A 189 10.72 3.84 -4.98
N GLU A 190 10.28 2.60 -4.75
CA GLU A 190 11.04 1.56 -4.04
C GLU A 190 10.74 0.18 -4.63
N PRO A 191 11.74 -0.74 -4.71
CA PRO A 191 11.52 -2.11 -5.19
C PRO A 191 10.42 -2.86 -4.42
N LYS A 192 10.37 -2.74 -3.09
CA LYS A 192 9.33 -3.38 -2.27
C LYS A 192 7.93 -2.90 -2.62
N ARG A 193 7.77 -1.63 -3.03
CA ARG A 193 6.49 -1.06 -3.47
C ARG A 193 6.11 -1.57 -4.85
N LEU A 194 7.07 -1.69 -5.76
CA LEU A 194 6.83 -2.34 -7.04
C LEU A 194 6.31 -3.76 -6.87
N GLY A 195 6.94 -4.54 -5.98
CA GLY A 195 6.56 -5.94 -5.73
C GLY A 195 5.07 -6.10 -5.43
N TYR A 196 4.53 -5.35 -4.46
CA TYR A 196 3.13 -5.51 -4.10
C TYR A 196 2.16 -4.99 -5.18
N VAL A 197 2.52 -3.92 -5.87
CA VAL A 197 1.72 -3.37 -6.97
C VAL A 197 1.60 -4.39 -8.10
N LEU A 198 2.72 -5.00 -8.51
CA LEU A 198 2.75 -6.04 -9.53
C LEU A 198 1.98 -7.29 -9.08
N PHE A 199 2.10 -7.69 -7.81
CA PHE A 199 1.36 -8.84 -7.30
C PHE A 199 -0.15 -8.62 -7.35
N CYS A 200 -0.66 -7.47 -6.94
CA CYS A 200 -2.08 -7.11 -7.06
C CYS A 200 -2.53 -7.09 -8.53
N ALA A 201 -1.68 -6.59 -9.44
CA ALA A 201 -1.97 -6.59 -10.87
C ALA A 201 -2.03 -8.00 -11.47
N ALA A 202 -1.13 -8.90 -11.06
CA ALA A 202 -1.16 -10.30 -11.47
C ALA A 202 -2.43 -11.02 -10.99
N LEU A 203 -2.83 -10.81 -9.72
CA LEU A 203 -4.10 -11.32 -9.20
C LEU A 203 -5.28 -10.79 -10.03
N ALA A 204 -5.25 -9.52 -10.43
CA ALA A 204 -6.29 -8.93 -11.29
C ALA A 204 -6.31 -9.57 -12.69
N CYS A 205 -5.15 -9.87 -13.29
CA CYS A 205 -5.07 -10.60 -14.54
C CYS A 205 -5.76 -11.97 -14.45
N PHE A 206 -5.47 -12.74 -13.40
CA PHE A 206 -6.10 -14.05 -13.18
C PHE A 206 -7.59 -13.95 -12.90
N ALA A 207 -8.03 -12.89 -12.22
CA ALA A 207 -9.45 -12.65 -11.97
C ALA A 207 -10.20 -12.27 -13.26
N LEU A 208 -9.63 -11.34 -14.05
CA LEU A 208 -10.22 -10.89 -15.30
C LEU A 208 -10.25 -12.02 -16.36
N ALA A 209 -9.23 -12.91 -16.36
CA ALA A 209 -9.20 -14.09 -17.22
C ALA A 209 -10.36 -15.08 -16.99
N LYS A 210 -11.04 -14.99 -15.83
CA LYS A 210 -12.25 -15.78 -15.55
C LYS A 210 -13.52 -15.10 -16.04
N LEU A 211 -13.47 -13.77 -16.16
CA LEU A 211 -14.61 -12.97 -16.61
C LEU A 211 -14.62 -12.80 -18.14
N GLU A 212 -13.45 -12.79 -18.77
CA GLU A 212 -13.27 -12.58 -20.21
C GLU A 212 -12.66 -13.86 -20.85
N SER A 213 -13.49 -14.84 -21.17
CA SER A 213 -13.06 -16.16 -21.70
C SER A 213 -12.26 -16.05 -22.99
N GLU A 214 -12.65 -15.16 -23.91
CA GLU A 214 -11.95 -14.95 -25.20
C GLU A 214 -10.50 -14.45 -25.01
N ARG A 215 -10.22 -13.69 -23.96
CA ARG A 215 -8.90 -13.15 -23.64
C ARG A 215 -8.17 -13.90 -22.55
N ALA A 216 -8.78 -14.96 -22.02
CA ALA A 216 -8.30 -15.64 -20.81
C ALA A 216 -6.84 -16.11 -20.92
N ARG A 217 -6.41 -16.64 -22.08
CA ARG A 217 -5.02 -17.07 -22.29
C ARG A 217 -4.06 -15.89 -22.20
N ARG A 218 -4.33 -14.79 -22.92
CA ARG A 218 -3.49 -13.59 -22.93
C ARG A 218 -3.37 -12.97 -21.53
N LEU A 219 -4.48 -12.89 -20.80
CA LEU A 219 -4.52 -12.35 -19.44
C LEU A 219 -3.73 -13.23 -18.47
N ARG A 220 -3.82 -14.55 -18.56
CA ARG A 220 -3.00 -15.45 -17.73
C ARG A 220 -1.51 -15.30 -18.03
N THR A 221 -1.13 -15.24 -19.32
CA THR A 221 0.26 -15.01 -19.72
C THR A 221 0.77 -13.68 -19.20
N ALA A 222 -0.02 -12.58 -19.30
CA ALA A 222 0.32 -11.29 -18.73
C ALA A 222 0.48 -11.37 -17.20
N GLY A 223 -0.41 -12.08 -16.50
CA GLY A 223 -0.31 -12.28 -15.05
C GLY A 223 0.99 -12.99 -14.64
N TRP A 224 1.37 -14.05 -15.34
CA TRP A 224 2.64 -14.74 -15.08
C TRP A 224 3.87 -13.87 -15.41
N PHE A 225 3.83 -13.14 -16.53
CA PHE A 225 4.88 -12.17 -16.87
C PHE A 225 5.05 -11.10 -15.80
N ILE A 226 3.95 -10.52 -15.30
CA ILE A 226 3.99 -9.52 -14.23
C ILE A 226 4.57 -10.12 -12.94
N LEU A 227 4.18 -11.35 -12.58
CA LEU A 227 4.76 -12.05 -11.42
C LEU A 227 6.26 -12.30 -11.59
N LEU A 228 6.70 -12.71 -12.78
CA LEU A 228 8.12 -12.90 -13.07
C LEU A 228 8.91 -11.60 -12.81
N ILE A 229 8.43 -10.47 -13.34
CA ILE A 229 9.09 -9.19 -13.14
C ILE A 229 9.08 -8.75 -11.66
N SER A 230 8.06 -9.12 -10.90
CA SER A 230 8.00 -8.81 -9.46
C SER A 230 9.13 -9.49 -8.66
N VAL A 231 9.65 -10.62 -9.12
CA VAL A 231 10.80 -11.31 -8.50
C VAL A 231 12.07 -10.47 -8.58
N PHE A 232 12.29 -9.76 -9.69
CA PHE A 232 13.47 -8.90 -9.88
C PHE A 232 13.47 -7.65 -9.00
N THR A 233 12.48 -7.45 -8.16
CA THR A 233 12.51 -6.41 -7.13
C THR A 233 13.55 -6.70 -6.04
N PHE A 234 13.91 -7.95 -5.84
CA PHE A 234 14.85 -8.43 -4.80
C PHE A 234 14.61 -7.79 -3.42
N ALA A 235 13.34 -7.59 -3.08
CA ALA A 235 12.97 -6.96 -1.82
C ALA A 235 12.62 -8.02 -0.76
N GLY A 236 13.46 -8.21 0.25
CA GLY A 236 13.27 -9.23 1.28
C GLY A 236 11.91 -9.13 2.01
N SER A 237 11.43 -7.92 2.30
CA SER A 237 10.11 -7.71 2.90
C SER A 237 8.95 -8.13 1.97
N TYR A 238 9.13 -8.01 0.65
CA TYR A 238 8.16 -8.48 -0.33
C TYR A 238 8.10 -10.01 -0.37
N PHE A 239 9.26 -10.68 -0.38
CA PHE A 239 9.33 -12.15 -0.35
C PHE A 239 8.78 -12.73 0.96
N ALA A 240 9.09 -12.12 2.10
CA ALA A 240 8.51 -12.49 3.37
C ALA A 240 6.98 -12.37 3.37
N THR A 241 6.46 -11.29 2.77
CA THR A 241 5.01 -11.11 2.60
C THR A 241 4.40 -12.18 1.69
N ILE A 242 5.05 -12.54 0.57
CA ILE A 242 4.58 -13.63 -0.30
C ILE A 242 4.55 -14.96 0.44
N ALA A 243 5.56 -15.28 1.26
CA ALA A 243 5.59 -16.50 2.05
C ALA A 243 4.44 -16.53 3.06
N LEU A 244 4.25 -15.48 3.84
CA LEU A 244 3.15 -15.36 4.79
C LEU A 244 1.78 -15.39 4.10
N PHE A 245 1.66 -14.69 2.97
CA PHE A 245 0.45 -14.72 2.14
C PHE A 245 0.17 -16.12 1.62
N GLY A 246 1.19 -16.84 1.17
CA GLY A 246 1.08 -18.22 0.72
C GLY A 246 0.52 -19.13 1.80
N LEU A 247 1.07 -19.06 3.02
CA LEU A 247 0.59 -19.80 4.17
C LEU A 247 -0.87 -19.45 4.52
N ALA A 248 -1.20 -18.17 4.60
CA ALA A 248 -2.56 -17.72 4.88
C ALA A 248 -3.54 -18.10 3.76
N ALA A 249 -3.12 -18.02 2.49
CA ALA A 249 -3.92 -18.46 1.35
C ALA A 249 -4.15 -19.98 1.32
N LEU A 250 -3.19 -20.79 1.78
CA LEU A 250 -3.37 -22.24 1.99
C LEU A 250 -4.47 -22.52 3.00
N LEU A 251 -4.52 -21.80 4.11
CA LEU A 251 -5.58 -21.94 5.11
C LEU A 251 -6.96 -21.53 4.57
N LEU A 252 -7.00 -20.48 3.75
CA LEU A 252 -8.24 -20.01 3.12
C LEU A 252 -8.71 -20.91 1.95
N TYR A 253 -7.79 -21.45 1.15
CA TYR A 253 -8.08 -22.19 -0.07
C TYR A 253 -7.17 -23.42 -0.24
N PRO A 254 -7.27 -24.44 0.65
CA PRO A 254 -6.30 -25.54 0.70
C PRO A 254 -6.09 -26.29 -0.61
N SER A 255 -7.17 -26.53 -1.38
CA SER A 255 -7.09 -27.32 -2.62
C SER A 255 -6.48 -26.58 -3.82
N LYS A 256 -6.46 -25.25 -3.82
CA LYS A 256 -6.02 -24.42 -4.96
C LYS A 256 -4.74 -23.65 -4.64
N ALA A 257 -4.58 -23.22 -3.41
CA ALA A 257 -3.39 -22.51 -2.97
C ALA A 257 -2.14 -23.37 -3.06
N THR A 258 -2.25 -24.69 -2.79
CA THR A 258 -1.14 -25.63 -2.91
C THR A 258 -0.49 -25.57 -4.31
N ARG A 259 -1.28 -25.45 -5.38
CA ARG A 259 -0.74 -25.33 -6.74
C ARG A 259 -0.03 -24.00 -6.99
N TYR A 260 -0.53 -22.90 -6.43
CA TYR A 260 0.09 -21.60 -6.59
C TYR A 260 1.36 -21.46 -5.74
N VAL A 261 1.33 -21.94 -4.49
CA VAL A 261 2.52 -21.95 -3.60
C VAL A 261 3.58 -22.87 -4.21
N PHE A 262 3.19 -24.04 -4.68
CA PHE A 262 4.12 -24.93 -5.38
C PHE A 262 4.67 -24.30 -6.65
N GLY A 263 3.84 -23.64 -7.46
CA GLY A 263 4.29 -22.89 -8.65
C GLY A 263 5.27 -21.76 -8.31
N LEU A 264 5.03 -21.03 -7.22
CA LEU A 264 5.96 -19.98 -6.75
C LEU A 264 7.27 -20.58 -6.21
N LEU A 265 7.21 -21.69 -5.46
CA LEU A 265 8.41 -22.38 -4.98
C LEU A 265 9.22 -22.94 -6.14
N VAL A 266 8.56 -23.53 -7.14
CA VAL A 266 9.21 -24.02 -8.37
C VAL A 266 9.83 -22.87 -9.16
N LEU A 267 9.12 -21.75 -9.32
CA LEU A 267 9.66 -20.54 -9.97
C LEU A 267 10.87 -19.98 -9.22
N PHE A 268 10.79 -19.91 -7.90
CA PHE A 268 11.89 -19.46 -7.06
C PHE A 268 13.09 -20.42 -7.13
N GLY A 269 12.83 -21.74 -7.03
CA GLY A 269 13.84 -22.77 -7.21
C GLY A 269 14.47 -22.74 -8.60
N PHE A 270 13.67 -22.55 -9.65
CA PHE A 270 14.13 -22.40 -11.03
C PHE A 270 15.07 -21.19 -11.18
N ILE A 271 14.69 -20.03 -10.64
CA ILE A 271 15.53 -18.82 -10.70
C ILE A 271 16.88 -19.06 -10.01
N ILE A 272 16.89 -19.70 -8.83
CA ILE A 272 18.14 -20.03 -8.11
C ILE A 272 18.98 -21.03 -8.90
N THR A 273 18.35 -22.01 -9.58
CA THR A 273 19.06 -23.06 -10.31
C THR A 273 19.58 -22.60 -11.67
N VAL A 274 18.80 -21.77 -12.39
CA VAL A 274 19.19 -21.27 -13.72
C VAL A 274 20.18 -20.14 -13.67
N PHE A 275 20.21 -19.43 -12.55
CA PHE A 275 21.13 -18.30 -12.34
C PHE A 275 22.03 -18.49 -11.10
N PRO A 276 22.78 -19.60 -10.98
CA PRO A 276 23.62 -19.87 -9.81
C PRO A 276 24.73 -18.83 -9.63
N ASP A 277 25.30 -18.33 -10.74
CA ASP A 277 26.42 -17.38 -10.74
C ASP A 277 25.99 -15.92 -10.63
N THR A 278 24.72 -15.67 -10.44
CA THR A 278 24.18 -14.30 -10.42
C THR A 278 24.32 -13.62 -9.06
N GLY A 279 24.98 -14.24 -8.05
CA GLY A 279 25.08 -13.69 -6.69
C GLY A 279 23.72 -13.56 -5.96
N ILE A 280 22.63 -14.17 -6.48
CA ILE A 280 21.31 -14.16 -5.79
C ILE A 280 21.44 -14.81 -4.42
N LEU A 281 22.17 -15.93 -4.34
CA LEU A 281 22.44 -16.61 -3.09
C LEU A 281 23.29 -15.71 -2.19
N GLU A 282 24.31 -15.05 -2.73
CA GLU A 282 25.13 -14.08 -2.01
C GLU A 282 24.33 -12.87 -1.54
N ALA A 283 23.42 -12.34 -2.38
CA ALA A 283 22.54 -11.24 -2.01
C ALA A 283 21.54 -11.63 -0.93
N VAL A 284 21.02 -12.87 -0.95
CA VAL A 284 20.16 -13.41 0.10
C VAL A 284 20.95 -13.65 1.38
N GLN A 285 22.15 -14.24 1.27
CA GLN A 285 23.05 -14.49 2.37
C GLN A 285 23.51 -13.17 3.01
N TYR A 286 23.96 -12.22 2.22
CA TYR A 286 24.31 -10.88 2.69
C TYR A 286 23.13 -10.15 3.32
N GLY A 287 21.93 -10.24 2.74
CA GLY A 287 20.71 -9.68 3.34
C GLY A 287 20.39 -10.32 4.68
N TYR A 288 20.70 -11.60 4.85
CA TYR A 288 20.57 -12.33 6.11
C TYR A 288 21.68 -11.91 7.09
N GLU A 289 22.94 -11.94 6.67
CA GLU A 289 24.11 -11.57 7.48
C GLU A 289 24.03 -10.11 7.95
N ARG A 290 23.63 -9.20 7.08
CA ARG A 290 23.37 -7.80 7.45
C ARG A 290 22.29 -7.68 8.52
N ARG A 291 21.23 -8.46 8.42
CA ARG A 291 20.15 -8.45 9.44
C ARG A 291 20.59 -9.14 10.73
N ALA A 292 21.35 -10.20 10.64
CA ALA A 292 21.93 -10.85 11.80
C ALA A 292 22.89 -9.88 12.51
N ALA A 293 23.75 -9.19 11.76
CA ALA A 293 24.63 -8.16 12.30
C ALA A 293 23.85 -6.97 12.89
N GLU A 294 22.74 -6.53 12.24
CA GLU A 294 21.84 -5.51 12.80
C GLU A 294 21.25 -5.94 14.14
N VAL A 295 21.00 -7.23 14.35
CA VAL A 295 20.51 -7.80 15.61
C VAL A 295 21.64 -7.99 16.63
N GLU A 296 22.84 -8.41 16.18
CA GLU A 296 24.03 -8.59 17.04
C GLU A 296 24.60 -7.28 17.59
N ILE A 297 24.55 -6.19 16.80
CA ILE A 297 25.00 -4.87 17.22
C ILE A 297 24.12 -4.31 18.35
N GLY A 298 22.97 -4.94 18.58
CA GLY A 298 22.02 -4.52 19.60
C GLY A 298 21.28 -3.24 19.24
N LEU A 299 20.47 -2.79 20.18
CA LEU A 299 19.64 -1.60 19.99
C LEU A 299 20.50 -0.38 19.58
N ASP A 300 21.63 -0.17 20.17
CA ASP A 300 22.46 1.04 19.99
C ASP A 300 23.01 1.23 18.56
N GLY A 301 23.31 0.17 17.84
CA GLY A 301 23.83 0.25 16.46
C GLY A 301 22.77 0.13 15.38
N ALA A 302 21.75 -0.71 15.57
CA ALA A 302 20.67 -0.89 14.62
C ALA A 302 19.77 0.36 14.52
N PHE A 303 19.70 1.13 15.56
CA PHE A 303 18.88 2.31 15.70
C PHE A 303 19.23 3.44 14.74
N VAL A 304 20.48 3.62 14.41
CA VAL A 304 20.92 4.65 13.45
C VAL A 304 20.23 4.48 12.09
N TYR A 305 19.73 3.28 11.77
CA TYR A 305 19.20 2.95 10.44
C TYR A 305 17.71 2.60 10.41
N ARG A 306 17.05 2.31 11.55
CA ARG A 306 15.66 1.82 11.56
C ARG A 306 14.85 2.34 12.74
N GLN A 307 14.12 3.39 12.50
CA GLN A 307 13.20 4.01 13.48
C GLN A 307 12.11 3.03 13.99
N GLU A 308 11.81 1.94 13.29
CA GLU A 308 10.85 0.95 13.75
C GLU A 308 11.30 0.22 15.03
N PHE A 309 12.61 0.05 15.24
CA PHE A 309 13.12 -0.51 16.50
C PHE A 309 12.86 0.42 17.67
N TYR A 310 13.13 1.72 17.52
CA TYR A 310 12.81 2.72 18.55
C TYR A 310 11.32 2.74 18.85
N ALA A 311 10.49 2.60 17.80
CA ALA A 311 9.05 2.54 17.97
C ALA A 311 8.63 1.33 18.81
N TRP A 312 9.20 0.15 18.55
CA TRP A 312 8.91 -1.05 19.35
C TRP A 312 9.45 -0.96 20.77
N ASP A 313 10.66 -0.44 20.95
CA ASP A 313 11.25 -0.26 22.27
C ASP A 313 10.43 0.75 23.10
N TYR A 314 10.07 1.88 22.51
CA TYR A 314 9.18 2.85 23.15
C TYR A 314 7.87 2.20 23.62
N LEU A 315 7.23 1.44 22.77
CA LEU A 315 5.97 0.76 23.07
C LEU A 315 6.13 -0.29 24.17
N ALA A 316 7.26 -1.00 24.20
CA ALA A 316 7.56 -1.98 25.27
C ALA A 316 7.71 -1.31 26.64
N ASN A 317 8.28 -0.12 26.67
CA ASN A 317 8.57 0.60 27.91
C ASN A 317 7.42 1.52 28.37
N HIS A 318 6.48 1.87 27.48
CA HIS A 318 5.40 2.84 27.74
C HIS A 318 4.01 2.21 27.52
N ILE A 319 3.58 1.32 28.43
CA ILE A 319 2.29 0.60 28.30
C ILE A 319 1.08 1.56 28.19
N GLY A 320 1.10 2.69 28.89
CA GLY A 320 0.01 3.68 28.82
C GLY A 320 -0.19 4.24 27.41
N THR A 321 0.89 4.51 26.69
CA THR A 321 0.85 4.96 25.30
C THR A 321 0.30 3.88 24.36
N ASN A 322 0.53 2.61 24.68
CA ASN A 322 -0.03 1.50 23.90
C ASN A 322 -1.56 1.48 23.88
N VAL A 323 -2.20 2.02 24.91
CA VAL A 323 -3.67 2.05 24.99
C VAL A 323 -4.25 3.22 24.19
N THR A 324 -3.70 4.41 24.33
CA THR A 324 -4.29 5.68 23.82
C THR A 324 -3.61 6.23 22.57
N GLY A 325 -2.39 5.75 22.27
CA GLY A 325 -1.51 6.39 21.29
C GLY A 325 -0.86 7.68 21.85
N VAL A 326 0.01 8.28 21.07
CA VAL A 326 0.67 9.56 21.38
C VAL A 326 -0.01 10.76 20.71
N GLY A 327 -1.00 10.49 19.87
CA GLY A 327 -1.72 11.47 19.08
C GLY A 327 -1.28 11.54 17.61
N LEU A 328 -2.14 12.13 16.79
CA LEU A 328 -1.98 12.17 15.33
C LEU A 328 -0.66 12.79 14.90
N GLY A 329 0.20 11.98 14.28
CA GLY A 329 1.48 12.43 13.71
C GLY A 329 2.56 12.79 14.74
N GLN A 330 2.33 12.51 16.03
CA GLN A 330 3.27 12.88 17.12
C GLN A 330 4.36 11.84 17.39
N TYR A 331 4.29 10.65 16.76
CA TYR A 331 5.27 9.56 16.98
C TYR A 331 6.72 10.04 16.86
N PHE A 332 6.98 10.89 15.89
CA PHE A 332 8.30 11.39 15.60
C PHE A 332 8.86 12.26 16.73
N ILE A 333 8.07 13.22 17.24
CA ILE A 333 8.47 14.09 18.36
C ILE A 333 8.66 13.26 19.62
N THR A 334 7.77 12.29 19.83
CA THR A 334 7.84 11.38 20.97
C THR A 334 9.12 10.56 20.95
N LEU A 335 9.45 9.95 19.81
CA LEU A 335 10.69 9.16 19.66
C LEU A 335 11.94 10.04 19.77
N ASN A 336 11.93 11.26 19.22
CA ASN A 336 13.06 12.18 19.36
C ASN A 336 13.26 12.66 20.79
N ARG A 337 12.19 12.86 21.56
CA ARG A 337 12.27 13.25 22.97
C ARG A 337 12.87 12.14 23.81
N GLU A 338 12.52 10.88 23.53
CA GLU A 338 12.98 9.72 24.30
C GLU A 338 14.41 9.31 23.95
N TYR A 339 14.74 9.26 22.65
CA TYR A 339 16.00 8.68 22.17
C TYR A 339 16.99 9.70 21.61
N GLY A 340 16.66 10.98 21.64
CA GLY A 340 17.53 12.05 21.20
C GLY A 340 17.26 12.59 19.80
N VAL A 341 17.91 13.68 19.47
CA VAL A 341 17.75 14.40 18.20
C VAL A 341 18.29 13.55 17.04
N GLY A 342 17.47 13.39 16.01
CA GLY A 342 17.88 12.73 14.77
C GLY A 342 17.15 11.42 14.48
N VAL A 343 16.43 10.85 15.45
CA VAL A 343 15.59 9.66 15.19
C VAL A 343 14.53 9.98 14.16
N GLY A 344 14.53 9.24 13.06
CA GLY A 344 13.57 9.43 11.97
C GLY A 344 13.92 10.54 10.98
N TYR A 345 15.06 11.22 11.11
CA TYR A 345 15.61 12.06 10.04
C TYR A 345 16.47 11.23 9.10
N ASN A 346 16.33 11.47 7.79
CA ASN A 346 17.34 11.02 6.83
C ASN A 346 18.49 12.04 6.83
N GLU A 347 19.63 11.69 6.21
CA GLU A 347 20.82 12.54 6.04
C GLU A 347 20.51 13.91 5.39
N VAL A 348 19.33 14.08 4.80
CA VAL A 348 18.84 15.30 4.15
C VAL A 348 17.89 16.10 5.06
N GLY A 349 17.71 15.71 6.33
CA GLY A 349 16.86 16.41 7.29
C GLY A 349 15.35 16.20 7.07
N GLY A 350 14.95 15.20 6.28
CA GLY A 350 13.54 14.88 6.03
C GLY A 350 13.03 13.80 6.98
N LEU A 351 11.78 13.97 7.42
CA LEU A 351 11.06 12.98 8.21
C LEU A 351 10.86 11.69 7.46
N GLN A 352 11.25 10.58 8.08
CA GLN A 352 10.91 9.25 7.58
C GLN A 352 9.61 8.76 8.25
N PRO A 353 8.60 8.35 7.48
CA PRO A 353 7.44 7.69 8.04
C PRO A 353 7.83 6.31 8.57
N LEU A 354 7.17 5.84 9.63
CA LEU A 354 7.28 4.44 10.04
C LEU A 354 6.89 3.54 8.86
N ASN A 355 7.73 2.51 8.58
CA ASN A 355 7.47 1.57 7.49
C ASN A 355 6.48 0.45 7.91
N SER A 356 5.47 0.81 8.69
CA SER A 356 4.43 -0.10 9.14
C SER A 356 3.15 0.66 9.43
N ASN A 357 2.07 0.31 8.73
CA ASN A 357 0.76 0.89 9.05
C ASN A 357 0.25 0.48 10.43
N PHE A 358 0.65 -0.71 10.90
CA PHE A 358 0.29 -1.15 12.24
C PHE A 358 0.89 -0.21 13.30
N LEU A 359 2.20 0.05 13.20
CA LEU A 359 2.88 0.97 14.11
C LEU A 359 2.32 2.39 14.00
N GLU A 360 2.07 2.88 12.78
CA GLU A 360 1.46 4.21 12.61
C GLU A 360 0.09 4.31 13.29
N LEU A 361 -0.80 3.33 13.09
CA LEU A 361 -2.11 3.31 13.73
C LEU A 361 -2.00 3.20 15.26
N LEU A 362 -1.01 2.43 15.74
CA LEU A 362 -0.77 2.24 17.16
C LEU A 362 -0.31 3.54 17.82
N PHE A 363 0.64 4.25 17.20
CA PHE A 363 1.10 5.56 17.68
C PHE A 363 0.01 6.63 17.56
N ASP A 364 -0.71 6.68 16.44
CA ASP A 364 -1.73 7.71 16.19
C ASP A 364 -2.98 7.50 17.08
N PHE A 365 -3.42 6.26 17.30
CA PHE A 365 -4.73 5.97 17.92
C PHE A 365 -4.68 5.01 19.11
N GLY A 366 -3.53 4.38 19.36
CA GLY A 366 -3.38 3.35 20.39
C GLY A 366 -3.72 1.94 19.93
N GLY A 367 -3.32 0.98 20.77
CA GLY A 367 -3.39 -0.46 20.48
C GLY A 367 -4.82 -0.96 20.25
N GLY A 368 -5.79 -0.46 21.00
CA GLY A 368 -7.18 -0.87 20.85
C GLY A 368 -7.71 -0.61 19.45
N VAL A 369 -7.46 0.59 18.90
CA VAL A 369 -7.91 0.96 17.55
C VAL A 369 -7.11 0.22 16.47
N ALA A 370 -5.79 0.10 16.64
CA ALA A 370 -4.94 -0.63 15.70
C ALA A 370 -5.38 -2.12 15.58
N VAL A 371 -5.54 -2.79 16.71
CA VAL A 371 -5.99 -4.19 16.75
C VAL A 371 -7.40 -4.34 16.17
N LEU A 372 -8.34 -3.47 16.56
CA LEU A 372 -9.71 -3.49 16.02
C LEU A 372 -9.71 -3.32 14.49
N PHE A 373 -8.90 -2.41 13.96
CA PHE A 373 -8.78 -2.20 12.53
C PHE A 373 -8.32 -3.48 11.80
N TYR A 374 -7.27 -4.14 12.29
CA TYR A 374 -6.78 -5.39 11.67
C TYR A 374 -7.76 -6.55 11.84
N LEU A 375 -8.43 -6.66 12.98
CA LEU A 375 -9.51 -7.64 13.18
C LEU A 375 -10.66 -7.41 12.19
N MET A 376 -11.04 -6.16 11.94
CA MET A 376 -12.04 -5.83 10.93
C MET A 376 -11.59 -6.26 9.52
N MET A 377 -10.31 -6.09 9.17
CA MET A 377 -9.77 -6.57 7.89
C MET A 377 -9.84 -8.09 7.81
N ILE A 378 -9.47 -8.82 8.86
CA ILE A 378 -9.55 -10.29 8.93
C ILE A 378 -11.00 -10.76 8.76
N VAL A 379 -11.95 -10.15 9.46
CA VAL A 379 -13.38 -10.47 9.34
C VAL A 379 -13.88 -10.20 7.92
N LEU A 380 -13.46 -9.10 7.32
CA LEU A 380 -13.84 -8.76 5.95
C LEU A 380 -13.26 -9.76 4.94
N ILE A 381 -11.99 -10.15 5.08
CA ILE A 381 -11.33 -11.19 4.26
C ILE A 381 -12.12 -12.50 4.36
N TRP A 382 -12.49 -12.90 5.58
CA TRP A 382 -13.26 -14.12 5.81
C TRP A 382 -14.64 -14.08 5.14
N LYS A 383 -15.35 -12.95 5.27
CA LYS A 383 -16.66 -12.75 4.62
C LYS A 383 -16.56 -12.73 3.09
N LEU A 384 -15.52 -12.11 2.54
CA LEU A 384 -15.25 -12.13 1.10
C LEU A 384 -14.97 -13.55 0.59
N ARG A 385 -14.24 -14.35 1.38
CA ARG A 385 -14.04 -15.78 1.08
C ARG A 385 -15.37 -16.52 1.02
N GLN A 386 -16.23 -16.38 2.06
CA GLN A 386 -17.54 -17.02 2.13
C GLN A 386 -18.45 -16.60 0.96
N ALA A 387 -18.40 -15.34 0.57
CA ALA A 387 -19.15 -14.79 -0.56
C ALA A 387 -18.59 -15.20 -1.94
N GLY A 388 -17.44 -15.91 -2.00
CA GLY A 388 -16.79 -16.31 -3.25
C GLY A 388 -16.09 -15.19 -4.02
N GLU A 389 -15.88 -14.02 -3.38
CA GLU A 389 -15.18 -12.86 -3.96
C GLU A 389 -13.65 -13.05 -3.86
N ARG A 390 -13.12 -14.06 -4.59
CA ARG A 390 -11.72 -14.52 -4.44
C ARG A 390 -10.69 -13.46 -4.68
N PHE A 391 -10.84 -12.65 -5.73
CA PHE A 391 -9.87 -11.60 -6.03
C PHE A 391 -9.76 -10.62 -4.87
N LEU A 392 -10.90 -10.09 -4.41
CA LEU A 392 -10.92 -9.11 -3.32
C LEU A 392 -10.42 -9.71 -2.00
N CYS A 393 -10.77 -10.98 -1.72
CA CYS A 393 -10.26 -11.72 -0.56
C CYS A 393 -8.73 -11.81 -0.59
N LEU A 394 -8.13 -12.27 -1.70
CA LEU A 394 -6.69 -12.46 -1.83
C LEU A 394 -5.94 -11.13 -1.91
N ALA A 395 -6.46 -10.15 -2.63
CA ALA A 395 -5.84 -8.83 -2.72
C ALA A 395 -5.84 -8.13 -1.36
N LEU A 396 -6.96 -8.14 -0.63
CA LEU A 396 -7.04 -7.56 0.69
C LEU A 396 -6.15 -8.29 1.69
N LEU A 397 -6.12 -9.63 1.67
CA LEU A 397 -5.21 -10.43 2.50
C LEU A 397 -3.75 -10.02 2.26
N PHE A 398 -3.33 -9.96 1.00
CA PHE A 398 -1.97 -9.62 0.62
C PHE A 398 -1.56 -8.23 1.11
N VAL A 399 -2.37 -7.21 0.83
CA VAL A 399 -2.03 -5.83 1.26
C VAL A 399 -2.14 -5.65 2.78
N THR A 400 -2.97 -6.45 3.47
CA THR A 400 -3.04 -6.45 4.94
C THR A 400 -1.76 -7.01 5.55
N ILE A 401 -1.23 -8.12 5.04
CA ILE A 401 0.06 -8.66 5.48
C ILE A 401 1.19 -7.69 5.15
N GLN A 402 1.19 -7.15 3.93
CA GLN A 402 2.20 -6.19 3.49
C GLN A 402 2.21 -4.91 4.33
N SER A 403 1.07 -4.49 4.87
CA SER A 403 0.94 -3.28 5.70
C SER A 403 1.70 -3.35 7.03
N LEU A 404 2.10 -4.54 7.45
CA LEU A 404 2.96 -4.72 8.62
C LEU A 404 4.41 -4.26 8.39
N THR A 405 4.84 -4.19 7.12
CA THR A 405 6.23 -3.88 6.74
C THR A 405 6.35 -2.69 5.80
N ILE A 406 5.26 -2.12 5.33
CA ILE A 406 5.23 -0.94 4.44
C ILE A 406 3.88 -0.22 4.53
N LEU A 407 3.88 1.06 4.15
CA LEU A 407 2.66 1.87 4.13
C LEU A 407 1.78 1.52 2.91
N THR A 408 0.73 0.75 3.16
CA THR A 408 -0.25 0.31 2.15
C THR A 408 -1.70 0.59 2.54
N LEU A 409 -1.94 1.43 3.55
CA LEU A 409 -3.28 1.70 4.09
C LEU A 409 -4.28 2.11 3.00
N HIS A 410 -3.86 2.92 2.04
CA HIS A 410 -4.68 3.33 0.90
C HIS A 410 -5.09 2.16 0.00
N TRP A 411 -4.23 1.14 -0.17
CA TRP A 411 -4.57 -0.09 -0.89
C TRP A 411 -5.51 -0.99 -0.09
N MET A 412 -5.29 -1.10 1.23
CA MET A 412 -6.21 -1.84 2.10
C MET A 412 -7.60 -1.25 2.00
N VAL A 413 -7.71 0.07 2.09
CA VAL A 413 -8.97 0.81 2.05
C VAL A 413 -9.65 0.73 0.68
N LEU A 414 -8.89 0.76 -0.42
CA LEU A 414 -9.39 0.50 -1.77
C LEU A 414 -10.12 -0.85 -1.84
N PHE A 415 -9.43 -1.93 -1.48
CA PHE A 415 -10.00 -3.28 -1.57
C PHE A 415 -11.09 -3.51 -0.52
N ALA A 416 -10.97 -2.92 0.68
CA ALA A 416 -12.00 -2.99 1.71
C ALA A 416 -13.29 -2.28 1.28
N GLY A 417 -13.20 -1.10 0.68
CA GLY A 417 -14.36 -0.36 0.19
C GLY A 417 -15.13 -1.13 -0.88
N VAL A 418 -14.43 -1.60 -1.93
CA VAL A 418 -15.04 -2.41 -2.99
C VAL A 418 -15.56 -3.75 -2.45
N GLY A 419 -14.80 -4.40 -1.57
CA GLY A 419 -15.18 -5.67 -0.95
C GLY A 419 -16.45 -5.56 -0.13
N THR A 420 -16.56 -4.53 0.69
CA THR A 420 -17.75 -4.25 1.49
C THR A 420 -18.96 -4.00 0.58
N ALA A 421 -18.79 -3.21 -0.48
CA ALA A 421 -19.85 -2.95 -1.45
C ALA A 421 -20.39 -4.26 -2.07
N ARG A 422 -19.51 -5.15 -2.50
CA ARG A 422 -19.87 -6.44 -3.10
C ARG A 422 -20.63 -7.35 -2.13
N LEU A 423 -20.21 -7.39 -0.86
CA LEU A 423 -20.89 -8.17 0.16
C LEU A 423 -22.35 -7.68 0.37
N PHE A 424 -22.55 -6.37 0.41
CA PHE A 424 -23.91 -5.80 0.55
C PHE A 424 -24.80 -6.10 -0.66
N MET A 425 -24.24 -6.01 -1.88
CA MET A 425 -25.01 -6.35 -3.09
C MET A 425 -25.47 -7.81 -3.08
N LYS A 426 -24.58 -8.74 -2.70
CA LYS A 426 -24.94 -10.18 -2.64
C LYS A 426 -26.00 -10.47 -1.58
N ARG A 427 -25.94 -9.81 -0.42
CA ARG A 427 -26.98 -9.96 0.61
C ARG A 427 -28.33 -9.43 0.17
N ALA A 428 -28.34 -8.29 -0.54
CA ALA A 428 -29.59 -7.73 -1.06
C ALA A 428 -30.23 -8.59 -2.17
N ALA A 429 -29.43 -9.39 -2.88
CA ALA A 429 -29.90 -10.31 -3.92
C ALA A 429 -30.29 -11.71 -3.37
N ALA A 430 -29.96 -12.02 -2.11
CA ALA A 430 -30.38 -13.28 -1.48
C ALA A 430 -31.87 -13.23 -1.15
N PRO A 431 -32.64 -14.30 -1.44
CA PRO A 431 -34.05 -14.37 -1.06
C PRO A 431 -34.17 -14.20 0.48
N PRO A 432 -35.26 -13.59 0.97
CA PRO A 432 -35.49 -13.50 2.40
C PRO A 432 -35.51 -14.90 2.99
N ILE A 433 -34.75 -15.08 4.08
CA ILE A 433 -34.79 -16.32 4.86
C ILE A 433 -36.20 -16.40 5.43
N THR A 434 -37.04 -17.26 4.85
CA THR A 434 -38.38 -17.57 5.36
C THR A 434 -38.27 -18.43 6.60
#